data_525edc76cdf00591daade3612259d650
#
_entry.id   525edc76cdf00591daade3612259d650
#
_cell.length_a   1.000
_cell.length_b   1.000
_cell.length_c   1.000
_cell.angle_alpha   90.00
_cell.angle_beta   90.00
_cell.angle_gamma   90.00
#
_symmetry.space_group_name_H-M   'P 1'
#
loop_
_entity.id
_entity.type
_entity.pdbx_description
1 polymer ?
#
loop_
_entity_poly.entity_id
_entity_poly.type
_entity_poly.pdbx_seq_one_letter_code
_entity_poly.pdbx_strand_id
1 'polypeptide(L)'
;MKTNFLIDTNQSPEIDPLQPSPAPKEPEWESVEIIVIGSSEGVNNVIRTQYRLGFAEVTDWSSLQPAYNRPGKVMSVLVKQIMTQL
;
A
#
# COMPACT_ATOMS: atom_id res chain seq x y z
N MET A 1 5.01 14.06 -16.09
CA MET A 1 5.64 14.30 -15.52
C MET A 1 6.02 14.23 -15.20
N LYS A 2 6.05 14.08 -15.56
CA LYS A 2 6.82 14.15 -15.16
C LYS A 2 7.24 14.42 -14.74
N THR A 3 7.38 14.54 -15.03
CA THR A 3 8.20 14.91 -14.52
C THR A 3 8.57 15.01 -14.23
N ASN A 4 8.61 15.29 -14.52
CA ASN A 4 9.41 15.54 -14.00
C ASN A 4 9.60 15.54 -13.56
N PHE A 5 9.70 15.79 -13.85
CA PHE A 5 10.49 15.94 -13.28
C PHE A 5 11.01 15.85 -12.94
N LEU A 6 11.31 16.09 -13.31
CA LEU A 6 12.38 16.20 -13.02
C LEU A 6 12.88 16.09 -12.90
N ILE A 7 13.28 16.12 -13.30
CA ILE A 7 14.32 16.12 -13.19
C ILE A 7 14.85 16.19 -13.31
N ASP A 8 15.24 16.32 -13.59
CA ASP A 8 16.31 16.40 -13.70
C ASP A 8 16.78 16.23 -13.86
N THR A 9 16.84 16.29 -14.03
CA THR A 9 17.70 16.14 -14.16
C THR A 9 18.16 15.68 -13.99
N ASN A 10 18.22 15.69 -13.91
CA ASN A 10 18.62 14.82 -13.81
C ASN A 10 18.38 14.06 -13.07
N GLN A 11 17.59 13.90 -12.87
CA GLN A 11 17.44 12.98 -12.49
C GLN A 11 16.87 11.89 -12.61
N SER A 12 16.27 11.88 -12.71
CA SER A 12 15.75 10.61 -13.11
C SER A 12 16.83 9.62 -12.97
N PRO A 13 16.49 8.37 -12.66
CA PRO A 13 17.55 7.38 -12.55
C PRO A 13 18.26 7.30 -13.89
N GLU A 14 19.51 7.54 -13.85
CA GLU A 14 20.27 7.42 -15.06
C GLU A 14 20.59 5.98 -15.29
N ILE A 15 20.51 5.60 -16.54
CA ILE A 15 20.94 4.27 -16.93
C ILE A 15 22.44 4.31 -17.06
N ASP A 16 23.08 3.46 -16.28
CA ASP A 16 24.51 3.30 -16.37
C ASP A 16 24.84 2.83 -17.77
N PRO A 17 25.65 3.57 -18.53
CA PRO A 17 25.95 3.12 -19.89
C PRO A 17 26.69 1.80 -19.95
N LEU A 18 27.28 1.37 -18.84
CA LEU A 18 27.96 0.08 -18.82
C LEU A 18 27.04 -1.07 -18.52
N GLN A 19 25.78 -0.80 -18.27
CA GLN A 19 24.81 -1.84 -17.99
C GLN A 19 23.89 -1.96 -19.19
N PRO A 20 23.42 -3.17 -19.46
CA PRO A 20 22.42 -3.30 -20.50
C PRO A 20 21.17 -2.54 -20.12
N SER A 21 20.46 -2.04 -21.10
CA SER A 21 19.18 -1.41 -20.85
C SER A 21 18.30 -2.40 -20.16
N PRO A 22 17.60 -1.98 -19.11
CA PRO A 22 16.70 -2.92 -18.45
C PRO A 22 15.59 -3.32 -19.40
N ALA A 23 15.25 -4.58 -19.35
CA ALA A 23 14.09 -5.05 -20.06
C ALA A 23 12.86 -4.37 -19.48
N PRO A 24 11.79 -4.28 -20.28
CA PRO A 24 10.55 -3.75 -19.70
C PRO A 24 10.21 -4.53 -18.45
N LYS A 25 9.85 -3.81 -17.43
CA LYS A 25 9.58 -4.44 -16.15
C LYS A 25 8.31 -5.24 -16.26
N GLU A 26 8.38 -6.47 -15.83
CA GLU A 26 7.19 -7.29 -15.78
C GLU A 26 6.40 -6.93 -14.53
N PRO A 27 5.09 -7.13 -14.57
CA PRO A 27 4.30 -6.89 -13.38
C PRO A 27 4.81 -7.75 -12.24
N GLU A 28 4.91 -7.16 -11.09
CA GLU A 28 5.35 -7.85 -9.89
C GLU A 28 4.32 -7.64 -8.80
N TRP A 29 4.16 -8.65 -7.99
CA TRP A 29 3.29 -8.56 -6.83
C TRP A 29 4.10 -8.08 -5.65
N GLU A 30 3.50 -7.17 -4.92
CA GLU A 30 4.14 -6.56 -3.77
C GLU A 30 3.18 -6.62 -2.60
N SER A 31 3.70 -6.96 -1.41
CA SER A 31 2.90 -6.96 -0.20
C SER A 31 2.86 -5.56 0.38
N VAL A 32 1.66 -5.08 0.63
CA VAL A 32 1.46 -3.77 1.24
C VAL A 32 0.64 -3.97 2.49
N GLU A 33 1.08 -3.37 3.59
CA GLU A 33 0.34 -3.41 4.84
C GLU A 33 -0.50 -2.17 4.97
N ILE A 34 -1.76 -2.37 5.31
CA ILE A 34 -2.70 -1.28 5.50
C ILE A 34 -3.21 -1.37 6.92
N ILE A 35 -3.08 -0.30 7.67
CA ILE A 35 -3.44 -0.28 9.07
C ILE A 35 -4.54 0.75 9.27
N VAL A 36 -5.61 0.35 9.92
CA VAL A 36 -6.72 1.23 10.25
C VAL A 36 -6.76 1.38 11.74
N ILE A 37 -6.76 2.60 12.23
CA ILE A 37 -6.76 2.90 13.66
C ILE A 37 -7.93 3.80 13.96
N GLY A 38 -8.68 3.48 15.01
CA GLY A 38 -9.79 4.32 15.43
C GLY A 38 -10.57 3.64 16.53
N SER A 39 -11.81 4.08 16.69
CA SER A 39 -12.71 3.37 17.60
C SER A 39 -13.07 2.02 16.97
N SER A 40 -13.54 1.10 17.81
CA SER A 40 -13.98 -0.19 17.29
C SER A 40 -15.02 -0.02 16.20
N GLU A 41 -15.96 0.87 16.44
CA GLU A 41 -17.03 1.07 15.47
C GLU A 41 -16.50 1.65 14.17
N GLY A 42 -15.61 2.63 14.29
CA GLY A 42 -15.03 3.25 13.09
C GLY A 42 -14.21 2.28 12.28
N VAL A 43 -13.38 1.48 12.94
CA VAL A 43 -12.55 0.52 12.23
C VAL A 43 -13.44 -0.51 11.54
N ASN A 44 -14.45 -1.02 12.25
CA ASN A 44 -15.36 -1.99 11.62
C ASN A 44 -16.10 -1.39 10.44
N ASN A 45 -16.44 -0.12 10.53
CA ASN A 45 -17.10 0.56 9.43
C ASN A 45 -16.22 0.62 8.19
N VAL A 46 -14.95 0.95 8.39
CA VAL A 46 -14.02 1.00 7.27
C VAL A 46 -13.87 -0.38 6.66
N ILE A 47 -13.75 -1.40 7.49
CA ILE A 47 -13.57 -2.75 6.99
C ILE A 47 -14.77 -3.17 6.15
N ARG A 48 -15.98 -2.89 6.63
CA ARG A 48 -17.18 -3.23 5.87
C ARG A 48 -17.30 -2.43 4.59
N THR A 49 -16.87 -1.17 4.63
CA THR A 49 -16.90 -0.34 3.43
C THR A 49 -15.94 -0.88 2.38
N GLN A 50 -14.74 -1.28 2.80
CA GLN A 50 -13.80 -1.86 1.86
C GLN A 50 -14.32 -3.14 1.26
N TYR A 51 -15.04 -3.93 2.05
CA TYR A 51 -15.65 -5.13 1.51
C TYR A 51 -16.69 -4.79 0.46
N ARG A 52 -17.56 -3.82 0.74
CA ARG A 52 -18.59 -3.43 -0.22
C ARG A 52 -18.00 -2.88 -1.50
N LEU A 53 -16.85 -2.23 -1.40
CA LEU A 53 -16.18 -1.69 -2.58
C LEU A 53 -15.35 -2.74 -3.31
N GLY A 54 -15.31 -3.96 -2.79
CA GLY A 54 -14.57 -5.03 -3.44
C GLY A 54 -13.08 -4.99 -3.23
N PHE A 55 -12.62 -4.20 -2.25
CA PHE A 55 -11.19 -4.07 -2.03
C PHE A 55 -10.62 -5.25 -1.26
N ALA A 56 -11.32 -5.73 -0.25
CA ALA A 56 -10.81 -6.81 0.60
C ALA A 56 -11.96 -7.49 1.29
N GLU A 57 -11.77 -8.78 1.60
CA GLU A 57 -12.74 -9.52 2.39
C GLU A 57 -12.60 -9.14 3.84
N VAL A 58 -13.73 -9.23 4.57
CA VAL A 58 -13.70 -8.94 6.00
C VAL A 58 -12.68 -9.83 6.71
N THR A 59 -12.60 -11.08 6.30
CA THR A 59 -11.71 -12.03 6.94
C THR A 59 -10.24 -11.82 6.61
N ASP A 60 -9.94 -10.94 5.67
CA ASP A 60 -8.54 -10.64 5.35
C ASP A 60 -7.90 -9.73 6.41
N TRP A 61 -8.72 -9.07 7.21
CA TRP A 61 -8.23 -8.15 8.24
C TRP A 61 -7.92 -8.91 9.51
N SER A 62 -6.92 -8.45 10.24
CA SER A 62 -6.62 -9.03 11.54
C SER A 62 -7.75 -8.68 12.51
N SER A 63 -7.85 -9.45 13.60
CA SER A 63 -8.79 -9.06 14.65
C SER A 63 -8.34 -7.75 15.26
N LEU A 64 -9.31 -7.07 15.86
CA LEU A 64 -9.02 -5.79 16.50
C LEU A 64 -8.07 -5.99 17.65
N GLN A 65 -7.13 -5.07 17.79
CA GLN A 65 -6.17 -5.11 18.87
C GLN A 65 -5.89 -3.69 19.29
N PRO A 66 -5.37 -3.49 20.51
CA PRO A 66 -5.07 -2.14 20.94
C PRO A 66 -4.08 -1.47 20.00
N ALA A 67 -4.34 -0.22 19.68
CA ALA A 67 -3.45 0.51 18.79
C ALA A 67 -2.23 0.97 19.58
N TYR A 68 -1.08 0.76 19.00
CA TYR A 68 0.18 1.14 19.62
C TYR A 68 0.21 2.66 19.77
N ASN A 69 0.51 3.12 20.97
CA ASN A 69 0.66 4.56 21.25
C ASN A 69 -0.61 5.38 21.00
N ARG A 70 -1.76 4.73 20.99
CA ARG A 70 -3.03 5.44 20.80
C ARG A 70 -4.01 4.95 21.85
N PRO A 71 -3.94 5.46 23.08
CA PRO A 71 -4.81 4.96 24.17
C PRO A 71 -6.28 5.05 23.79
N GLY A 72 -7.01 3.99 24.09
CA GLY A 72 -8.43 3.96 23.79
C GLY A 72 -8.76 3.67 22.34
N LYS A 73 -7.77 3.48 21.48
CA LYS A 73 -8.02 3.15 20.09
C LYS A 73 -7.66 1.71 19.82
N VAL A 74 -8.26 1.17 18.77
CA VAL A 74 -7.95 -0.18 18.30
C VAL A 74 -7.47 -0.09 16.89
N MET A 75 -6.85 -1.18 16.43
CA MET A 75 -6.36 -1.21 15.06
C MET A 75 -6.60 -2.58 14.45
N SER A 76 -6.64 -2.60 13.15
CA SER A 76 -6.68 -3.83 12.37
C SER A 76 -5.71 -3.68 11.22
N VAL A 77 -5.11 -4.78 10.82
CA VAL A 77 -4.07 -4.79 9.79
C VAL A 77 -4.51 -5.70 8.67
N LEU A 78 -4.32 -5.22 7.47
CA LEU A 78 -4.57 -5.99 6.25
C LEU A 78 -3.28 -6.04 5.45
N VAL A 79 -2.91 -7.24 5.00
CA VAL A 79 -1.81 -7.38 4.06
C VAL A 79 -2.42 -7.64 2.69
N LYS A 80 -2.11 -6.77 1.75
CA LYS A 80 -2.70 -6.83 0.43
C LYS A 80 -1.60 -7.04 -0.59
N GLN A 81 -1.83 -7.95 -1.52
CA GLN A 81 -0.92 -8.14 -2.64
C GLN A 81 -1.33 -7.18 -3.74
N ILE A 82 -0.43 -6.30 -4.08
CA ILE A 82 -0.69 -5.27 -5.09
C ILE A 82 0.23 -5.53 -6.26
N MET A 83 -0.31 -5.47 -7.44
CA MET A 83 0.51 -5.59 -8.62
C MET A 83 1.09 -4.22 -8.93
N THR A 84 2.41 -4.18 -9.01
CA THR A 84 3.09 -2.94 -9.35
C THR A 84 3.58 -3.07 -10.77
N GLN A 85 3.24 -2.09 -11.57
CA GLN A 85 3.68 -2.05 -12.93
C GLN A 85 3.74 -0.62 -13.37
N LEU A 86 4.81 -0.27 -13.99
CA LEU A 86 5.01 1.09 -14.46
C LEU A 86 4.86 1.19 -15.95
#